data_dc438a220e151d47ecccf2b0eb5f84ee
#
_entry.id   dc438a220e151d47ecccf2b0eb5f84ee
#
_cell.length_a   1.000
_cell.length_b   1.000
_cell.length_c   1.000
_cell.angle_alpha   90.00
_cell.angle_beta   90.00
_cell.angle_gamma   90.00
#
_symmetry.space_group_name_H-M   'P 1'
#
loop_
_entity.id
_entity.type
_entity.pdbx_description
1 polymer ?
#
loop_
_entity_poly.entity_id
_entity_poly.type
_entity_poly.pdbx_seq_one_letter_code
_entity_poly.pdbx_strand_id
1 'polypeptide(L)'
;MNYNFDEIIDRRHTNALNTDGFRGYIFHAGPEKVFPYKDEEFVRMWVADMEFGVAPEILDALRGRIDRRIFGYTGLYDDEYYNAFSKWCKDHYDWGFPQEQLCVTPGIIPALYQLTETLCTRDEKVLVNTPAYGYFVHAAEYAGVGVLTSPLHKKADGTFEMDFEDFEKKCADPACKLVFWCNPQNPTGRMWTEEELRRAGEIMRKYNLWVVSDEIHCDLIRCGRRHIPMAKVMGDYPKLITCMAPSKTFNLAGLAFSNIIIRDKALRDRFKDRDKLFGMVNPMSLTAAKAAYEH
;
A
#
# COMPACT_ATOMS: atom_id res chain seq x y z
N MET A 1 6.45 18.16 20.19
CA MET A 1 6.80 17.12 21.20
C MET A 1 8.11 16.45 20.80
N ASN A 2 8.90 15.99 21.75
CA ASN A 2 10.09 15.19 21.40
C ASN A 2 9.69 13.72 21.44
N TYR A 3 9.72 13.05 20.30
CA TYR A 3 9.52 11.61 20.21
C TYR A 3 10.80 10.90 20.61
N ASN A 4 10.68 9.81 21.38
CA ASN A 4 11.81 8.99 21.79
C ASN A 4 12.03 7.86 20.78
N PHE A 5 12.96 8.06 19.84
CA PHE A 5 13.33 7.03 18.85
C PHE A 5 14.45 6.10 19.35
N ASP A 6 14.97 6.32 20.56
CA ASP A 6 16.00 5.47 21.16
C ASP A 6 15.40 4.43 22.14
N GLU A 7 14.06 4.47 22.37
CA GLU A 7 13.39 3.50 23.21
C GLU A 7 13.43 2.11 22.59
N ILE A 8 13.91 1.14 23.38
CA ILE A 8 13.90 -0.26 22.98
C ILE A 8 12.60 -0.91 23.46
N ILE A 9 11.72 -1.27 22.53
CA ILE A 9 10.44 -1.91 22.80
C ILE A 9 10.59 -3.41 22.60
N ASP A 10 10.42 -4.19 23.68
CA ASP A 10 10.43 -5.65 23.60
C ASP A 10 9.13 -6.17 22.98
N ARG A 11 9.24 -6.80 21.82
CA ARG A 11 8.13 -7.38 21.08
C ARG A 11 7.99 -8.89 21.24
N ARG A 12 8.85 -9.52 22.06
CA ARG A 12 8.78 -10.97 22.33
C ARG A 12 7.50 -11.31 23.10
N HIS A 13 6.93 -12.46 22.81
CA HIS A 13 5.69 -12.96 23.43
C HIS A 13 4.45 -12.08 23.17
N THR A 14 4.46 -11.33 22.06
CA THR A 14 3.32 -10.54 21.62
C THR A 14 2.64 -11.12 20.37
N ASN A 15 3.08 -12.29 19.90
CA ASN A 15 2.72 -12.88 18.62
C ASN A 15 3.10 -11.99 17.41
N ALA A 16 4.06 -11.10 17.58
CA ALA A 16 4.52 -10.26 16.50
C ALA A 16 5.19 -11.11 15.42
N LEU A 17 4.71 -10.97 14.18
CA LEU A 17 5.20 -11.73 13.02
C LEU A 17 6.70 -11.55 12.83
N ASN A 18 7.18 -10.33 13.04
CA ASN A 18 8.58 -9.95 12.91
C ASN A 18 9.48 -10.63 13.98
N THR A 19 8.96 -10.89 15.18
CA THR A 19 9.73 -11.36 16.33
C THR A 19 9.43 -12.82 16.67
N ASP A 20 8.16 -13.16 16.86
CA ASP A 20 7.77 -14.50 17.31
C ASP A 20 7.48 -15.45 16.12
N GLY A 21 7.03 -14.87 14.99
CA GLY A 21 6.59 -15.64 13.82
C GLY A 21 7.64 -15.80 12.72
N PHE A 22 8.82 -15.19 12.82
CA PHE A 22 9.76 -15.07 11.69
C PHE A 22 10.29 -16.43 11.19
N ARG A 23 10.47 -17.42 12.06
CA ARG A 23 10.98 -18.75 11.64
C ARG A 23 10.06 -19.40 10.60
N GLY A 24 8.77 -19.45 10.90
CA GLY A 24 7.79 -20.02 9.97
C GLY A 24 7.53 -19.12 8.77
N TYR A 25 7.35 -17.82 8.99
CA TYR A 25 6.93 -16.89 7.95
C TYR A 25 8.06 -16.53 6.97
N ILE A 26 9.28 -16.26 7.47
CA ILE A 26 10.41 -15.83 6.63
C ILE A 26 11.19 -17.02 6.10
N PHE A 27 11.49 -18.00 6.97
CA PHE A 27 12.36 -19.12 6.62
C PHE A 27 11.60 -20.39 6.27
N HIS A 28 10.28 -20.37 6.33
CA HIS A 28 9.43 -21.55 6.10
C HIS A 28 9.92 -22.77 6.90
N ALA A 29 10.38 -22.52 8.11
CA ALA A 29 11.01 -23.50 8.98
C ALA A 29 10.03 -24.06 9.99
N GLY A 30 9.97 -25.39 10.09
CA GLY A 30 9.30 -26.07 11.19
C GLY A 30 10.08 -25.93 12.52
N PRO A 31 9.47 -26.35 13.62
CA PRO A 31 10.09 -26.24 14.95
C PRO A 31 11.38 -27.07 15.09
N GLU A 32 11.55 -28.09 14.23
CA GLU A 32 12.71 -28.98 14.23
C GLU A 32 13.95 -28.36 13.56
N LYS A 33 13.78 -27.28 12.79
CA LYS A 33 14.90 -26.66 12.06
C LYS A 33 15.82 -25.92 13.02
N VAL A 34 17.06 -26.37 13.09
CA VAL A 34 18.11 -25.71 13.87
C VAL A 34 18.78 -24.64 13.03
N PHE A 35 18.87 -23.44 13.57
CA PHE A 35 19.64 -22.34 12.99
C PHE A 35 21.01 -22.24 13.67
N PRO A 36 22.04 -21.73 12.97
CA PRO A 36 23.38 -21.56 13.53
C PRO A 36 23.46 -20.40 14.55
N TYR A 37 22.39 -19.61 14.66
CA TYR A 37 22.30 -18.45 15.53
C TYR A 37 21.09 -18.58 16.47
N LYS A 38 21.18 -17.99 17.65
CA LYS A 38 20.03 -17.80 18.54
C LYS A 38 19.09 -16.74 17.97
N ASP A 39 17.83 -16.71 18.43
CA ASP A 39 16.83 -15.79 17.91
C ASP A 39 17.18 -14.32 18.14
N GLU A 40 17.84 -14.00 19.24
CA GLU A 40 18.31 -12.67 19.58
C GLU A 40 19.53 -12.20 18.77
N GLU A 41 20.21 -13.11 18.07
CA GLU A 41 21.38 -12.81 17.23
C GLU A 41 20.97 -12.45 15.80
N PHE A 42 19.70 -12.66 15.42
CA PHE A 42 19.20 -12.25 14.11
C PHE A 42 19.00 -10.75 14.04
N VAL A 43 19.60 -10.12 13.04
CA VAL A 43 19.27 -8.74 12.64
C VAL A 43 18.03 -8.78 11.77
N ARG A 44 16.90 -8.34 12.32
CA ARG A 44 15.62 -8.36 11.63
C ARG A 44 15.55 -7.25 10.59
N MET A 45 15.53 -7.62 9.31
CA MET A 45 15.41 -6.70 8.17
C MET A 45 14.30 -7.18 7.21
N TRP A 46 13.34 -7.91 7.72
CA TRP A 46 12.17 -8.43 7.02
C TRP A 46 10.90 -7.84 7.65
N VAL A 47 9.78 -7.94 6.94
CA VAL A 47 8.48 -7.40 7.36
C VAL A 47 8.59 -5.91 7.72
N ALA A 48 8.01 -5.05 6.92
CA ALA A 48 8.19 -3.60 7.05
C ALA A 48 7.33 -2.98 8.16
N ASP A 49 7.48 -3.48 9.41
CA ASP A 49 7.11 -2.74 10.62
C ASP A 49 8.36 -2.03 11.16
N MET A 50 8.14 -0.96 11.91
CA MET A 50 9.21 -0.23 12.58
C MET A 50 9.46 -0.79 13.97
N GLU A 51 10.68 -0.57 14.47
CA GLU A 51 11.03 -0.83 15.89
C GLU A 51 10.67 0.36 16.80
N PHE A 52 10.20 1.47 16.23
CA PHE A 52 9.81 2.66 16.98
C PHE A 52 8.39 2.55 17.54
N GLY A 53 8.16 3.12 18.71
CA GLY A 53 6.82 3.29 19.28
C GLY A 53 5.90 4.11 18.38
N VAL A 54 4.62 3.81 18.44
CA VAL A 54 3.59 4.62 17.80
C VAL A 54 3.51 5.98 18.48
N ALA A 55 3.28 7.04 17.70
CA ALA A 55 3.21 8.41 18.20
C ALA A 55 2.22 8.55 19.37
N PRO A 56 2.56 9.33 20.42
CA PRO A 56 1.71 9.51 21.59
C PRO A 56 0.30 9.98 21.27
N GLU A 57 0.13 10.84 20.28
CA GLU A 57 -1.16 11.40 19.85
C GLU A 57 -2.10 10.28 19.34
N ILE A 58 -1.55 9.32 18.62
CA ILE A 58 -2.31 8.14 18.17
C ILE A 58 -2.70 7.25 19.36
N LEU A 59 -1.76 7.04 20.30
CA LEU A 59 -2.02 6.23 21.49
C LEU A 59 -3.10 6.89 22.38
N ASP A 60 -3.08 8.20 22.54
CA ASP A 60 -4.05 8.95 23.33
C ASP A 60 -5.44 8.91 22.67
N ALA A 61 -5.52 9.04 21.35
CA ALA A 61 -6.77 8.84 20.62
C ALA A 61 -7.35 7.45 20.82
N LEU A 62 -6.49 6.41 20.75
CA LEU A 62 -6.91 5.02 21.01
C LEU A 62 -7.40 4.81 22.44
N ARG A 63 -6.71 5.36 23.46
CA ARG A 63 -7.14 5.30 24.86
C ARG A 63 -8.50 5.98 25.03
N GLY A 64 -8.68 7.18 24.46
CA GLY A 64 -9.97 7.87 24.48
C GLY A 64 -11.09 7.07 23.81
N ARG A 65 -10.78 6.28 22.77
CA ARG A 65 -11.76 5.37 22.16
C ARG A 65 -12.10 4.18 23.06
N ILE A 66 -11.11 3.61 23.75
CA ILE A 66 -11.29 2.52 24.70
C ILE A 66 -12.19 2.98 25.87
N ASP A 67 -11.98 4.18 26.38
CA ASP A 67 -12.74 4.75 27.50
C ASP A 67 -14.23 4.93 27.22
N ARG A 68 -14.63 4.98 25.93
CA ARG A 68 -16.04 4.95 25.53
C ARG A 68 -16.70 3.57 25.73
N ARG A 69 -15.95 2.51 25.89
CA ARG A 69 -16.36 1.13 26.24
C ARG A 69 -17.38 0.49 25.28
N ILE A 70 -17.56 1.01 24.07
CA ILE A 70 -18.47 0.50 23.05
C ILE A 70 -17.72 0.37 21.73
N PHE A 71 -17.66 -0.87 21.20
CA PHE A 71 -16.98 -1.22 19.95
C PHE A 71 -18.00 -1.78 18.92
N GLY A 72 -19.12 -1.04 18.77
CA GLY A 72 -20.18 -1.40 17.81
C GLY A 72 -19.76 -1.16 16.36
N TYR A 73 -20.64 -1.55 15.45
CA TYR A 73 -20.45 -1.33 14.01
C TYR A 73 -20.15 0.14 13.72
N THR A 74 -19.12 0.36 12.93
CA THR A 74 -18.58 1.69 12.64
C THR A 74 -18.42 1.86 11.13
N GLY A 75 -18.63 3.07 10.64
CA GLY A 75 -18.42 3.46 9.25
C GLY A 75 -17.96 4.91 9.16
N LEU A 76 -17.74 5.38 7.95
CA LEU A 76 -17.42 6.78 7.65
C LEU A 76 -18.74 7.52 7.40
N TYR A 77 -19.28 8.16 8.45
CA TYR A 77 -20.57 8.87 8.39
C TYR A 77 -20.43 10.38 8.42
N ASP A 78 -19.26 10.89 8.81
CA ASP A 78 -18.90 12.30 8.80
C ASP A 78 -17.70 12.56 7.90
N ASP A 79 -17.35 13.85 7.75
CA ASP A 79 -16.25 14.26 6.88
C ASP A 79 -14.90 14.33 7.61
N GLU A 80 -14.85 14.01 8.90
CA GLU A 80 -13.66 14.24 9.72
C GLU A 80 -12.45 13.44 9.22
N TYR A 81 -12.64 12.15 8.94
CA TYR A 81 -11.56 11.32 8.43
C TYR A 81 -11.11 11.76 7.04
N TYR A 82 -12.07 12.04 6.13
CA TYR A 82 -11.74 12.54 4.80
C TYR A 82 -10.95 13.85 4.88
N ASN A 83 -11.38 14.77 5.71
CA ASN A 83 -10.71 16.06 5.88
C ASN A 83 -9.28 15.91 6.39
N ALA A 84 -9.03 15.04 7.38
CA ALA A 84 -7.70 14.75 7.89
C ALA A 84 -6.80 14.15 6.78
N PHE A 85 -7.25 13.11 6.10
CA PHE A 85 -6.47 12.46 5.05
C PHE A 85 -6.28 13.33 3.81
N SER A 86 -7.32 14.04 3.37
CA SER A 86 -7.24 14.97 2.23
C SER A 86 -6.29 16.14 2.52
N LYS A 87 -6.33 16.66 3.75
CA LYS A 87 -5.37 17.68 4.19
C LYS A 87 -3.95 17.16 4.18
N TRP A 88 -3.70 15.96 4.70
CA TRP A 88 -2.40 15.28 4.63
C TRP A 88 -1.88 15.20 3.19
N CYS A 89 -2.70 14.70 2.27
CA CYS A 89 -2.34 14.60 0.86
C CYS A 89 -2.03 15.96 0.23
N LYS A 90 -2.80 17.00 0.61
CA LYS A 90 -2.57 18.36 0.11
C LYS A 90 -1.26 18.94 0.61
N ASP A 91 -0.98 18.79 1.89
CA ASP A 91 0.20 19.40 2.53
C ASP A 91 1.50 18.69 2.11
N HIS A 92 1.48 17.35 2.00
CA HIS A 92 2.67 16.56 1.74
C HIS A 92 2.95 16.35 0.24
N TYR A 93 1.90 16.23 -0.58
CA TYR A 93 2.05 15.86 -2.00
C TYR A 93 1.51 16.93 -2.96
N ASP A 94 0.92 18.01 -2.44
CA ASP A 94 0.19 19.00 -3.24
C ASP A 94 -0.83 18.33 -4.18
N TRP A 95 -1.57 17.37 -3.63
CA TRP A 95 -2.57 16.59 -4.33
C TRP A 95 -3.86 16.50 -3.51
N GLY A 96 -5.00 16.53 -4.21
CA GLY A 96 -6.32 16.37 -3.60
C GLY A 96 -7.24 15.57 -4.51
N PHE A 97 -8.32 15.08 -3.93
CA PHE A 97 -9.34 14.29 -4.61
C PHE A 97 -10.70 14.52 -3.94
N PRO A 98 -11.84 14.36 -4.68
CA PRO A 98 -13.17 14.47 -4.11
C PRO A 98 -13.47 13.35 -3.12
N GLN A 99 -14.25 13.66 -2.07
CA GLN A 99 -14.58 12.72 -0.98
C GLN A 99 -15.25 11.44 -1.48
N GLU A 100 -16.12 11.54 -2.47
CA GLU A 100 -16.82 10.38 -3.03
C GLU A 100 -15.89 9.35 -3.67
N GLN A 101 -14.65 9.74 -4.02
CA GLN A 101 -13.65 8.84 -4.57
C GLN A 101 -12.96 7.98 -3.50
N LEU A 102 -13.08 8.35 -2.22
CA LEU A 102 -12.48 7.60 -1.12
C LEU A 102 -13.28 6.34 -0.80
N CYS A 103 -12.59 5.23 -0.83
CA CYS A 103 -13.02 3.95 -0.26
C CYS A 103 -11.98 3.55 0.79
N VAL A 104 -12.40 2.78 1.80
CA VAL A 104 -11.49 2.26 2.82
C VAL A 104 -11.60 0.74 2.88
N THR A 105 -10.47 0.07 3.11
CA THR A 105 -10.39 -1.39 3.21
C THR A 105 -9.51 -1.79 4.39
N PRO A 106 -9.60 -3.06 4.87
CA PRO A 106 -8.76 -3.54 5.97
C PRO A 106 -7.29 -3.77 5.56
N GLY A 107 -6.81 -3.08 4.55
CA GLY A 107 -5.45 -3.14 4.04
C GLY A 107 -5.39 -3.08 2.52
N ILE A 108 -4.22 -2.76 1.97
CA ILE A 108 -4.05 -2.69 0.50
C ILE A 108 -4.15 -4.08 -0.12
N ILE A 109 -3.62 -5.13 0.52
CA ILE A 109 -3.66 -6.49 -0.03
C ILE A 109 -5.10 -6.93 -0.35
N PRO A 110 -6.09 -6.86 0.56
CA PRO A 110 -7.49 -7.15 0.22
C PRO A 110 -8.00 -6.34 -0.97
N ALA A 111 -7.63 -5.06 -1.06
CA ALA A 111 -8.02 -4.22 -2.19
C ALA A 111 -7.41 -4.68 -3.52
N LEU A 112 -6.13 -5.11 -3.53
CA LEU A 112 -5.48 -5.66 -4.73
C LEU A 112 -6.23 -6.88 -5.26
N TYR A 113 -6.58 -7.83 -4.38
CA TYR A 113 -7.37 -9.02 -4.75
C TYR A 113 -8.73 -8.64 -5.33
N GLN A 114 -9.46 -7.79 -4.61
CA GLN A 114 -10.78 -7.34 -5.03
C GLN A 114 -10.75 -6.58 -6.36
N LEU A 115 -9.78 -5.70 -6.56
CA LEU A 115 -9.62 -4.94 -7.80
C LEU A 115 -9.27 -5.87 -8.96
N THR A 116 -8.38 -6.85 -8.77
CA THR A 116 -8.02 -7.81 -9.82
C THR A 116 -9.22 -8.61 -10.28
N GLU A 117 -9.96 -9.22 -9.35
CA GLU A 117 -11.20 -9.97 -9.67
C GLU A 117 -12.31 -9.10 -10.28
N THR A 118 -12.31 -7.78 -9.96
CA THR A 118 -13.34 -6.87 -10.48
C THR A 118 -13.02 -6.38 -11.89
N LEU A 119 -11.73 -6.22 -12.19
CA LEU A 119 -11.24 -5.58 -13.42
C LEU A 119 -10.84 -6.57 -14.51
N CYS A 120 -10.40 -7.78 -14.14
CA CYS A 120 -9.83 -8.73 -15.07
C CYS A 120 -10.70 -9.98 -15.23
N THR A 121 -10.75 -10.51 -16.43
CA THR A 121 -11.25 -11.85 -16.75
C THR A 121 -10.09 -12.83 -16.85
N ARG A 122 -10.35 -14.14 -16.86
CA ARG A 122 -9.31 -15.18 -16.89
C ARG A 122 -8.39 -15.15 -18.12
N ASP A 123 -8.86 -14.56 -19.22
CA ASP A 123 -8.10 -14.42 -20.46
C ASP A 123 -7.25 -13.16 -20.50
N GLU A 124 -7.40 -12.28 -19.50
CA GLU A 124 -6.64 -11.04 -19.38
C GLU A 124 -5.43 -11.20 -18.44
N LYS A 125 -4.55 -10.21 -18.44
CA LYS A 125 -3.28 -10.25 -17.72
C LYS A 125 -3.04 -8.98 -16.91
N VAL A 126 -2.35 -9.16 -15.80
CA VAL A 126 -1.80 -8.08 -14.98
C VAL A 126 -0.33 -7.86 -15.35
N LEU A 127 0.09 -6.61 -15.51
CA LEU A 127 1.48 -6.24 -15.72
C LEU A 127 2.10 -5.74 -14.41
N VAL A 128 3.30 -6.24 -14.09
CA VAL A 128 4.10 -5.83 -12.94
C VAL A 128 5.55 -5.56 -13.34
N ASN A 129 6.18 -4.55 -12.74
CA ASN A 129 7.62 -4.34 -12.86
C ASN A 129 8.35 -5.23 -11.86
N THR A 130 9.39 -5.96 -12.29
CA THR A 130 10.15 -6.84 -11.41
C THR A 130 11.56 -6.32 -11.14
N PRO A 131 12.13 -6.57 -9.92
CA PRO A 131 11.52 -7.30 -8.82
C PRO A 131 10.29 -6.60 -8.28
N ALA A 132 9.29 -7.34 -7.83
CA ALA A 132 7.99 -6.82 -7.40
C ALA A 132 7.64 -7.25 -5.98
N TYR A 133 6.71 -6.52 -5.36
CA TYR A 133 6.04 -6.99 -4.17
C TYR A 133 5.20 -8.23 -4.50
N GLY A 134 5.45 -9.35 -3.80
CA GLY A 134 4.89 -10.65 -4.15
C GLY A 134 3.36 -10.70 -4.25
N TYR A 135 2.67 -9.90 -3.46
CA TYR A 135 1.21 -9.87 -3.48
C TYR A 135 0.59 -9.31 -4.77
N PHE A 136 1.34 -8.61 -5.62
CA PHE A 136 0.85 -8.25 -6.96
C PHE A 136 0.67 -9.51 -7.82
N VAL A 137 1.61 -10.45 -7.73
CA VAL A 137 1.52 -11.73 -8.42
C VAL A 137 0.45 -12.62 -7.79
N HIS A 138 0.42 -12.72 -6.45
CA HIS A 138 -0.57 -13.52 -5.75
C HIS A 138 -2.01 -13.05 -5.99
N ALA A 139 -2.25 -11.74 -6.15
CA ALA A 139 -3.57 -11.23 -6.49
C ALA A 139 -4.02 -11.69 -7.89
N ALA A 140 -3.10 -11.73 -8.85
CA ALA A 140 -3.37 -12.25 -10.19
C ALA A 140 -3.62 -13.77 -10.17
N GLU A 141 -2.77 -14.54 -9.49
CA GLU A 141 -2.91 -16.00 -9.33
C GLU A 141 -4.23 -16.37 -8.67
N TYR A 142 -4.61 -15.66 -7.60
CA TYR A 142 -5.88 -15.89 -6.91
C TYR A 142 -7.09 -15.66 -7.82
N ALA A 143 -7.05 -14.62 -8.64
CA ALA A 143 -8.10 -14.32 -9.61
C ALA A 143 -8.07 -15.26 -10.84
N GLY A 144 -7.04 -16.12 -10.97
CA GLY A 144 -6.84 -16.97 -12.14
C GLY A 144 -6.46 -16.18 -13.40
N VAL A 145 -5.78 -15.05 -13.22
CA VAL A 145 -5.39 -14.08 -14.26
C VAL A 145 -3.89 -14.25 -14.56
N GLY A 146 -3.50 -14.13 -15.83
CA GLY A 146 -2.10 -14.20 -16.24
C GLY A 146 -1.28 -13.01 -15.76
N VAL A 147 0.05 -13.20 -15.64
CA VAL A 147 1.00 -12.15 -15.26
C VAL A 147 1.99 -11.87 -16.39
N LEU A 148 2.09 -10.59 -16.75
CA LEU A 148 3.18 -10.05 -17.57
C LEU A 148 4.21 -9.40 -16.66
N THR A 149 5.47 -9.58 -16.95
CA THR A 149 6.56 -8.94 -16.22
C THR A 149 7.36 -8.02 -17.12
N SER A 150 7.71 -6.83 -16.60
CA SER A 150 8.65 -5.92 -17.22
C SER A 150 9.80 -5.67 -16.24
N PRO A 151 10.97 -6.29 -16.44
CA PRO A 151 12.10 -6.21 -15.53
C PRO A 151 12.69 -4.81 -15.48
N LEU A 152 13.02 -4.35 -14.28
CA LEU A 152 13.86 -3.18 -14.08
C LEU A 152 15.32 -3.55 -14.30
N HIS A 153 16.10 -2.70 -14.97
CA HIS A 153 17.53 -2.89 -15.15
C HIS A 153 18.30 -2.47 -13.91
N LYS A 154 19.05 -3.40 -13.32
CA LYS A 154 19.97 -3.10 -12.22
C LYS A 154 21.27 -2.56 -12.80
N LYS A 155 21.63 -1.32 -12.41
CA LYS A 155 22.88 -0.68 -12.81
C LYS A 155 24.08 -1.12 -11.96
N ALA A 156 25.28 -0.80 -12.43
CA ALA A 156 26.50 -1.16 -11.74
C ALA A 156 26.62 -0.53 -10.33
N ASP A 157 26.00 0.63 -10.11
CA ASP A 157 25.93 1.32 -8.82
C ASP A 157 24.87 0.72 -7.85
N GLY A 158 24.17 -0.34 -8.28
CA GLY A 158 23.14 -1.02 -7.51
C GLY A 158 21.76 -0.38 -7.61
N THR A 159 21.62 0.77 -8.26
CA THR A 159 20.32 1.39 -8.54
C THR A 159 19.58 0.67 -9.68
N PHE A 160 18.31 0.96 -9.82
CA PHE A 160 17.47 0.35 -10.85
C PHE A 160 16.93 1.44 -11.79
N GLU A 161 16.70 1.09 -13.04
CA GLU A 161 16.06 1.95 -14.02
C GLU A 161 14.97 1.20 -14.79
N MET A 162 14.06 1.98 -15.38
CA MET A 162 12.94 1.45 -16.15
C MET A 162 13.37 1.16 -17.58
N ASP A 163 13.04 -0.04 -18.06
CA ASP A 163 13.03 -0.35 -19.49
C ASP A 163 11.68 0.07 -20.08
N PHE A 164 11.61 1.28 -20.57
CA PHE A 164 10.38 1.81 -21.16
C PHE A 164 9.99 1.15 -22.48
N GLU A 165 10.93 0.59 -23.21
CA GLU A 165 10.66 -0.12 -24.46
C GLU A 165 9.97 -1.45 -24.16
N ASP A 166 10.53 -2.25 -23.23
CA ASP A 166 9.88 -3.49 -22.79
C ASP A 166 8.55 -3.22 -22.11
N PHE A 167 8.48 -2.18 -21.25
CA PHE A 167 7.22 -1.80 -20.58
C PHE A 167 6.12 -1.48 -21.59
N GLU A 168 6.42 -0.64 -22.58
CA GLU A 168 5.45 -0.28 -23.61
C GLU A 168 5.03 -1.50 -24.43
N LYS A 169 5.97 -2.37 -24.80
CA LYS A 169 5.68 -3.63 -25.48
C LYS A 169 4.72 -4.53 -24.68
N LYS A 170 4.89 -4.60 -23.35
CA LYS A 170 4.01 -5.36 -22.47
C LYS A 170 2.63 -4.70 -22.32
N CYS A 171 2.59 -3.38 -22.24
CA CYS A 171 1.33 -2.63 -22.24
C CYS A 171 0.54 -2.82 -23.54
N ALA A 172 1.22 -3.03 -24.66
CA ALA A 172 0.63 -3.27 -25.97
C ALA A 172 0.08 -4.69 -26.16
N ASP A 173 0.37 -5.64 -25.25
CA ASP A 173 -0.22 -7.00 -25.30
C ASP A 173 -1.76 -6.87 -25.21
N PRO A 174 -2.51 -7.41 -26.18
CA PRO A 174 -3.99 -7.31 -26.18
C PRO A 174 -4.66 -7.88 -24.93
N ALA A 175 -3.98 -8.80 -24.24
CA ALA A 175 -4.46 -9.37 -22.98
C ALA A 175 -4.10 -8.51 -21.77
N CYS A 176 -3.21 -7.53 -21.88
CA CYS A 176 -2.85 -6.65 -20.78
C CYS A 176 -4.04 -5.76 -20.40
N LYS A 177 -4.51 -5.87 -19.17
CA LYS A 177 -5.69 -5.16 -18.68
C LYS A 177 -5.39 -4.22 -17.54
N LEU A 178 -4.54 -4.65 -16.63
CA LEU A 178 -4.27 -4.00 -15.36
C LEU A 178 -2.74 -3.88 -15.16
N VAL A 179 -2.30 -2.71 -14.72
CA VAL A 179 -0.92 -2.49 -14.28
C VAL A 179 -0.91 -2.26 -12.77
N PHE A 180 -0.14 -3.06 -12.04
CA PHE A 180 0.26 -2.73 -10.68
C PHE A 180 1.52 -1.88 -10.71
N TRP A 181 1.37 -0.63 -10.35
CA TRP A 181 2.44 0.35 -10.29
C TRP A 181 2.82 0.64 -8.84
N CYS A 182 4.06 0.34 -8.44
CA CYS A 182 4.53 0.57 -7.08
C CYS A 182 5.32 1.90 -7.02
N ASN A 183 4.88 2.83 -6.20
CA ASN A 183 5.44 4.19 -6.13
C ASN A 183 5.43 4.76 -4.69
N PRO A 184 6.54 4.81 -3.97
CA PRO A 184 7.89 4.28 -4.31
C PRO A 184 7.93 2.78 -4.54
N GLN A 185 8.90 2.32 -5.30
CA GLN A 185 8.98 0.93 -5.73
C GLN A 185 9.56 0.02 -4.64
N ASN A 186 8.82 -1.00 -4.30
CA ASN A 186 9.22 -2.08 -3.41
C ASN A 186 9.47 -3.37 -4.24
N PRO A 187 10.62 -4.06 -4.14
CA PRO A 187 11.62 -3.95 -3.06
C PRO A 187 12.85 -3.09 -3.35
N THR A 188 12.94 -2.43 -4.49
CA THR A 188 14.19 -1.73 -4.88
C THR A 188 14.45 -0.43 -4.10
N GLY A 189 13.43 0.11 -3.41
CA GLY A 189 13.50 1.39 -2.72
C GLY A 189 13.59 2.59 -3.66
N ARG A 190 13.28 2.38 -4.94
CA ARG A 190 13.40 3.40 -5.96
C ARG A 190 12.23 4.40 -5.89
N MET A 191 12.57 5.68 -5.93
CA MET A 191 11.63 6.75 -6.24
C MET A 191 11.67 7.06 -7.73
N TRP A 192 10.50 7.13 -8.35
CA TRP A 192 10.36 7.55 -9.73
C TRP A 192 10.51 9.07 -9.85
N THR A 193 11.13 9.52 -10.92
CA THR A 193 11.14 10.95 -11.28
C THR A 193 9.78 11.34 -11.88
N GLU A 194 9.46 12.63 -11.91
CA GLU A 194 8.23 13.11 -12.55
C GLU A 194 8.19 12.74 -14.03
N GLU A 195 9.32 12.82 -14.72
CA GLU A 195 9.44 12.45 -16.13
C GLU A 195 9.12 10.97 -16.36
N GLU A 196 9.66 10.07 -15.51
CA GLU A 196 9.37 8.64 -15.60
C GLU A 196 7.91 8.32 -15.32
N LEU A 197 7.32 8.96 -14.29
CA LEU A 197 5.90 8.81 -13.98
C LEU A 197 5.04 9.29 -15.13
N ARG A 198 5.38 10.42 -15.74
CA ARG A 198 4.66 10.99 -16.90
C ARG A 198 4.73 10.05 -18.09
N ARG A 199 5.94 9.60 -18.45
CA ARG A 199 6.16 8.65 -19.56
C ARG A 199 5.41 7.34 -19.35
N ALA A 200 5.49 6.76 -18.16
CA ALA A 200 4.73 5.55 -17.82
C ALA A 200 3.22 5.79 -17.90
N GLY A 201 2.73 6.92 -17.38
CA GLY A 201 1.33 7.31 -17.44
C GLY A 201 0.81 7.49 -18.87
N GLU A 202 1.61 8.10 -19.76
CA GLU A 202 1.29 8.26 -21.19
C GLU A 202 1.17 6.90 -21.89
N ILE A 203 2.09 5.96 -21.61
CA ILE A 203 2.04 4.61 -22.15
C ILE A 203 0.78 3.90 -21.67
N MET A 204 0.51 3.88 -20.35
CA MET A 204 -0.68 3.22 -19.82
C MET A 204 -1.98 3.81 -20.33
N ARG A 205 -2.04 5.13 -20.53
CA ARG A 205 -3.17 5.84 -21.14
C ARG A 205 -3.34 5.46 -22.62
N LYS A 206 -2.24 5.41 -23.39
CA LYS A 206 -2.23 5.04 -24.81
C LYS A 206 -2.90 3.69 -25.05
N TYR A 207 -2.65 2.73 -24.17
CA TYR A 207 -3.22 1.38 -24.26
C TYR A 207 -4.49 1.20 -23.41
N ASN A 208 -5.04 2.30 -22.86
CA ASN A 208 -6.30 2.32 -22.12
C ASN A 208 -6.37 1.34 -20.96
N LEU A 209 -5.28 1.15 -20.22
CA LEU A 209 -5.13 0.18 -19.14
C LEU A 209 -5.70 0.70 -17.82
N TRP A 210 -6.18 -0.20 -16.99
CA TRP A 210 -6.38 0.09 -15.57
C TRP A 210 -5.03 0.18 -14.88
N VAL A 211 -4.91 1.12 -13.94
CA VAL A 211 -3.69 1.34 -13.17
C VAL A 211 -4.05 1.34 -11.69
N VAL A 212 -3.45 0.44 -10.94
CA VAL A 212 -3.46 0.46 -9.48
C VAL A 212 -2.09 0.93 -9.03
N SER A 213 -2.01 2.19 -8.59
CA SER A 213 -0.80 2.78 -8.03
C SER A 213 -0.76 2.48 -6.53
N ASP A 214 0.10 1.55 -6.15
CA ASP A 214 0.38 1.27 -4.73
C ASP A 214 1.41 2.26 -4.20
N GLU A 215 0.93 3.20 -3.41
CA GLU A 215 1.70 4.30 -2.85
C GLU A 215 1.84 4.18 -1.33
N ILE A 216 1.79 2.95 -0.78
CA ILE A 216 1.88 2.69 0.66
C ILE A 216 3.15 3.22 1.33
N HIS A 217 4.22 3.43 0.56
CA HIS A 217 5.52 3.91 1.04
C HIS A 217 5.73 5.41 0.80
N CYS A 218 4.70 6.15 0.40
CA CYS A 218 4.77 7.55 -0.06
C CYS A 218 5.39 8.53 0.96
N ASP A 219 5.27 8.27 2.25
CA ASP A 219 5.83 9.13 3.31
C ASP A 219 7.27 8.74 3.71
N LEU A 220 7.72 7.53 3.34
CA LEU A 220 9.04 7.02 3.72
C LEU A 220 10.11 7.46 2.71
N ILE A 221 10.21 8.76 2.49
CA ILE A 221 11.08 9.38 1.50
C ILE A 221 12.35 9.90 2.17
N ARG A 222 13.49 9.67 1.51
CA ARG A 222 14.81 10.04 2.01
C ARG A 222 15.43 11.19 1.21
N CYS A 223 16.46 11.80 1.78
CA CYS A 223 17.33 12.77 1.11
C CYS A 223 16.60 14.04 0.61
N GLY A 224 15.61 14.53 1.35
CA GLY A 224 14.91 15.78 1.04
C GLY A 224 14.06 15.74 -0.23
N ARG A 225 13.85 14.57 -0.82
CA ARG A 225 12.94 14.40 -1.96
C ARG A 225 11.49 14.46 -1.49
N ARG A 226 10.59 14.68 -2.43
CA ARG A 226 9.14 14.60 -2.19
C ARG A 226 8.52 13.52 -3.04
N HIS A 227 7.54 12.83 -2.49
CA HIS A 227 6.71 11.89 -3.24
C HIS A 227 5.86 12.65 -4.27
N ILE A 228 5.75 12.07 -5.46
CA ILE A 228 4.87 12.55 -6.52
C ILE A 228 3.82 11.45 -6.76
N PRO A 229 2.56 11.65 -6.35
CA PRO A 229 1.51 10.69 -6.64
C PRO A 229 1.32 10.47 -8.13
N MET A 230 1.11 9.22 -8.56
CA MET A 230 0.78 8.91 -9.96
C MET A 230 -0.46 9.68 -10.43
N ALA A 231 -1.38 9.92 -9.50
CA ALA A 231 -2.58 10.72 -9.74
C ALA A 231 -2.30 12.17 -10.15
N LYS A 232 -1.17 12.73 -9.73
CA LYS A 232 -0.78 14.11 -10.08
C LYS A 232 -0.32 14.20 -11.53
N VAL A 233 0.40 13.21 -12.02
CA VAL A 233 0.90 13.19 -13.41
C VAL A 233 -0.10 12.63 -14.41
N MET A 234 -0.98 11.72 -13.99
CA MET A 234 -2.05 11.20 -14.84
C MET A 234 -3.30 12.09 -14.89
N GLY A 235 -3.34 13.20 -14.13
CA GLY A 235 -4.44 14.17 -14.18
C GLY A 235 -5.81 13.50 -13.96
N ASP A 236 -6.71 13.63 -14.91
CA ASP A 236 -8.09 13.17 -14.87
C ASP A 236 -8.32 11.72 -15.39
N TYR A 237 -7.25 10.95 -15.59
CA TYR A 237 -7.37 9.60 -16.12
C TYR A 237 -8.32 8.72 -15.27
N PRO A 238 -9.48 8.28 -15.81
CA PRO A 238 -10.51 7.66 -14.99
C PRO A 238 -10.14 6.26 -14.50
N LYS A 239 -9.27 5.55 -15.24
CA LYS A 239 -8.86 4.19 -14.91
C LYS A 239 -7.67 4.12 -13.92
N LEU A 240 -7.40 5.21 -13.20
CA LEU A 240 -6.40 5.22 -12.13
C LEU A 240 -7.06 4.98 -10.78
N ILE A 241 -6.51 4.05 -10.03
CA ILE A 241 -6.78 3.78 -8.63
C ILE A 241 -5.50 4.07 -7.84
N THR A 242 -5.59 4.88 -6.79
CA THR A 242 -4.46 5.17 -5.90
C THR A 242 -4.69 4.49 -4.55
N CYS A 243 -3.71 3.71 -4.09
CA CYS A 243 -3.74 2.99 -2.83
C CYS A 243 -2.73 3.58 -1.86
N MET A 244 -3.19 4.05 -0.70
CA MET A 244 -2.36 4.60 0.37
C MET A 244 -2.79 4.04 1.72
N ALA A 245 -1.91 4.03 2.70
CA ALA A 245 -2.26 3.55 4.03
C ALA A 245 -1.39 4.19 5.13
N PRO A 246 -1.93 4.38 6.34
CA PRO A 246 -1.14 4.87 7.48
C PRO A 246 -0.19 3.80 8.05
N SER A 247 -0.31 2.56 7.58
CA SER A 247 0.32 1.38 8.16
C SER A 247 1.85 1.42 8.16
N LYS A 248 2.47 1.96 7.12
CA LYS A 248 3.93 2.04 7.01
C LYS A 248 4.47 3.32 7.62
N THR A 249 3.82 4.45 7.35
CA THR A 249 4.21 5.78 7.85
C THR A 249 4.18 5.85 9.37
N PHE A 250 3.12 5.31 9.99
CA PHE A 250 2.84 5.46 11.42
C PHE A 250 2.93 4.14 12.21
N ASN A 251 3.49 3.10 11.61
CA ASN A 251 3.64 1.78 12.24
C ASN A 251 2.31 1.16 12.71
N LEU A 252 1.26 1.26 11.89
CA LEU A 252 -0.11 0.84 12.21
C LEU A 252 -0.58 -0.39 11.42
N ALA A 253 0.33 -1.22 10.91
CA ALA A 253 -0.02 -2.34 10.04
C ALA A 253 -1.03 -3.32 10.69
N GLY A 254 -0.88 -3.58 11.98
CA GLY A 254 -1.76 -4.46 12.75
C GLY A 254 -3.19 -3.93 12.94
N LEU A 255 -3.41 -2.64 12.73
CA LEU A 255 -4.75 -2.02 12.79
C LEU A 255 -5.53 -2.12 11.47
N ALA A 256 -4.93 -2.67 10.42
CA ALA A 256 -5.64 -3.03 9.20
C ALA A 256 -6.57 -1.93 8.64
N PHE A 257 -5.97 -0.87 8.08
CA PHE A 257 -6.70 0.24 7.46
C PHE A 257 -5.97 0.78 6.23
N SER A 258 -6.68 1.05 5.14
CA SER A 258 -6.11 1.69 3.95
C SER A 258 -7.13 2.51 3.16
N ASN A 259 -6.60 3.44 2.38
CA ASN A 259 -7.31 4.39 1.54
C ASN A 259 -7.19 3.98 0.08
N ILE A 260 -8.31 3.78 -0.57
CA ILE A 260 -8.40 3.39 -1.98
C ILE A 260 -9.16 4.49 -2.71
N ILE A 261 -8.46 5.28 -3.49
CA ILE A 261 -9.04 6.41 -4.22
C ILE A 261 -9.37 5.94 -5.64
N ILE A 262 -10.65 5.82 -5.94
CA ILE A 262 -11.15 5.29 -7.22
C ILE A 262 -11.88 6.41 -7.97
N ARG A 263 -11.38 6.81 -9.12
CA ARG A 263 -11.96 7.89 -9.94
C ARG A 263 -13.20 7.45 -10.70
N ASP A 264 -13.17 6.28 -11.31
CA ASP A 264 -14.29 5.74 -12.07
C ASP A 264 -15.47 5.41 -11.16
N LYS A 265 -16.64 6.04 -11.41
CA LYS A 265 -17.83 5.84 -10.57
C LYS A 265 -18.37 4.42 -10.65
N ALA A 266 -18.38 3.83 -11.83
CA ALA A 266 -18.94 2.50 -12.01
C ALA A 266 -18.08 1.44 -11.30
N LEU A 267 -16.75 1.61 -11.36
CA LEU A 267 -15.83 0.77 -10.59
C LEU A 267 -16.02 0.97 -9.08
N ARG A 268 -16.16 2.23 -8.61
CA ARG A 268 -16.39 2.50 -7.18
C ARG A 268 -17.65 1.82 -6.65
N ASP A 269 -18.74 1.89 -7.41
CA ASP A 269 -20.01 1.27 -7.00
C ASP A 269 -19.85 -0.25 -6.88
N ARG A 270 -19.22 -0.89 -7.87
CA ARG A 270 -18.90 -2.32 -7.84
C ARG A 270 -17.93 -2.68 -6.69
N PHE A 271 -16.94 -1.85 -6.46
CA PHE A 271 -15.96 -2.05 -5.39
C PHE A 271 -16.64 -1.98 -4.01
N LYS A 272 -17.46 -0.95 -3.76
CA LYS A 272 -18.23 -0.81 -2.52
C LYS A 272 -19.25 -1.94 -2.30
N ASP A 273 -19.83 -2.48 -3.35
CA ASP A 273 -20.72 -3.63 -3.23
C ASP A 273 -19.99 -4.90 -2.81
N ARG A 274 -18.77 -5.11 -3.29
CA ARG A 274 -17.92 -6.23 -2.88
C ARG A 274 -17.29 -6.00 -1.50
N ASP A 275 -17.02 -4.77 -1.14
CA ASP A 275 -16.43 -4.40 0.16
C ASP A 275 -17.34 -4.80 1.34
N LYS A 276 -18.63 -4.96 1.10
CA LYS A 276 -19.58 -5.55 2.08
C LYS A 276 -19.14 -6.93 2.58
N LEU A 277 -18.31 -7.66 1.82
CA LEU A 277 -17.75 -8.95 2.22
C LEU A 277 -16.69 -8.83 3.32
N PHE A 278 -16.01 -7.67 3.43
CA PHE A 278 -14.98 -7.44 4.45
C PHE A 278 -15.53 -6.91 5.77
N GLY A 279 -16.83 -6.62 5.80
CA GLY A 279 -17.51 -6.09 6.98
C GLY A 279 -17.34 -4.58 7.15
N MET A 280 -17.65 -4.14 8.36
CA MET A 280 -17.60 -2.72 8.72
C MET A 280 -16.18 -2.29 9.10
N VAL A 281 -15.94 -0.99 9.08
CA VAL A 281 -14.66 -0.40 9.52
C VAL A 281 -14.43 -0.70 11.01
N ASN A 282 -13.24 -1.14 11.35
CA ASN A 282 -12.86 -1.32 12.75
C ASN A 282 -12.73 0.07 13.44
N PRO A 283 -13.43 0.32 14.56
CA PRO A 283 -13.41 1.62 15.22
C PRO A 283 -12.04 2.04 15.74
N MET A 284 -11.19 1.09 16.16
CA MET A 284 -9.82 1.40 16.60
C MET A 284 -8.95 1.80 15.41
N SER A 285 -9.11 1.10 14.28
CA SER A 285 -8.38 1.40 13.05
C SER A 285 -8.71 2.81 12.51
N LEU A 286 -10.00 3.15 12.47
CA LEU A 286 -10.45 4.48 12.05
C LEU A 286 -9.94 5.58 12.99
N THR A 287 -10.03 5.36 14.31
CA THR A 287 -9.54 6.32 15.32
C THR A 287 -8.03 6.55 15.17
N ALA A 288 -7.25 5.48 15.04
CA ALA A 288 -5.81 5.59 14.88
C ALA A 288 -5.42 6.25 13.55
N ALA A 289 -6.07 5.87 12.44
CA ALA A 289 -5.79 6.44 11.13
C ALA A 289 -6.14 7.94 11.06
N LYS A 290 -7.25 8.34 11.69
CA LYS A 290 -7.62 9.76 11.78
C LYS A 290 -6.56 10.54 12.56
N ALA A 291 -6.22 10.10 13.78
CA ALA A 291 -5.22 10.77 14.61
C ALA A 291 -3.84 10.83 13.92
N ALA A 292 -3.48 9.81 13.16
CA ALA A 292 -2.22 9.77 12.42
C ALA A 292 -2.13 10.85 11.33
N TYR A 293 -3.24 11.16 10.64
CA TYR A 293 -3.26 12.18 9.60
C TYR A 293 -3.54 13.60 10.11
N GLU A 294 -3.98 13.74 11.37
CA GLU A 294 -4.22 15.06 12.01
C GLU A 294 -2.96 15.67 12.61
N HIS A 295 -1.94 14.86 12.93
CA HIS A 295 -0.72 15.24 13.65
C HIS A 295 0.55 14.90 12.87
#